data_b34614878af26a1ea411525ebb506d29
#
_entry.id   b34614878af26a1ea411525ebb506d29
#
_cell.length_a   1.000
_cell.length_b   1.000
_cell.length_c   1.000
_cell.angle_alpha   90.00
_cell.angle_beta   90.00
_cell.angle_gamma   90.00
#
_symmetry.space_group_name_H-M   'P 1'
#
loop_
_entity.id
_entity.type
_entity.pdbx_description
1 polymer ?
#
loop_
_entity_poly.entity_id
_entity_poly.type
_entity_poly.pdbx_seq_one_letter_code
_entity_poly.pdbx_strand_id
1 'polypeptide(L)'
;MTAPEAPTGRILVGVDGSPASLHALSWAARQAELTGGSLEVLMTWQWPGTYGWAAPIPADYDPEADVRRTLEAAVEPVHAAHPGVTIRPEVAEGRPEPILVERSKGADLLVVGSRGHGEFVGMVIGSVGEYCAAHAHCPVLVHRPKT
;
A
#
# COMPACT_ATOMS: atom_id res chain seq x y z
N MET A 1 -13.11 -14.31 -33.48
CA MET A 1 -13.13 -13.42 -32.33
C MET A 1 -12.26 -13.99 -31.23
N THR A 2 -11.26 -13.28 -30.88
CA THR A 2 -10.40 -13.69 -29.78
C THR A 2 -11.14 -13.56 -28.46
N ALA A 3 -11.06 -14.59 -27.62
CA ALA A 3 -11.55 -14.47 -26.27
C ALA A 3 -10.87 -13.25 -25.61
N PRO A 4 -11.62 -12.43 -24.87
CA PRO A 4 -10.98 -11.37 -24.14
C PRO A 4 -9.93 -11.99 -23.24
N GLU A 5 -8.75 -11.45 -23.31
CA GLU A 5 -7.70 -11.86 -22.38
C GLU A 5 -8.21 -11.65 -20.96
N ALA A 6 -7.83 -12.55 -20.07
CA ALA A 6 -8.17 -12.38 -18.69
C ALA A 6 -7.77 -10.97 -18.26
N PRO A 7 -8.65 -10.22 -17.60
CA PRO A 7 -8.29 -8.89 -17.16
C PRO A 7 -7.05 -9.00 -16.29
N THR A 8 -6.00 -8.41 -16.77
CA THR A 8 -4.74 -8.37 -16.06
C THR A 8 -4.71 -7.13 -15.18
N GLY A 9 -5.88 -6.72 -14.71
CA GLY A 9 -5.99 -5.57 -13.86
C GLY A 9 -5.07 -5.70 -12.67
N ARG A 10 -4.19 -4.73 -12.49
CA ARG A 10 -3.28 -4.68 -11.35
C ARG A 10 -3.72 -3.56 -10.43
N ILE A 11 -4.07 -3.93 -9.20
CA ILE A 11 -4.41 -2.96 -8.18
C ILE A 11 -3.21 -2.83 -7.24
N LEU A 12 -2.78 -1.60 -7.02
CA LEU A 12 -1.69 -1.29 -6.10
C LEU A 12 -2.29 -0.67 -4.84
N VAL A 13 -1.91 -1.18 -3.67
CA VAL A 13 -2.33 -0.58 -2.41
C VAL A 13 -1.11 -0.28 -1.57
N GLY A 14 -1.05 0.94 -1.03
CA GLY A 14 -0.01 1.35 -0.09
C GLY A 14 -0.48 1.14 1.34
N VAL A 15 0.35 0.48 2.15
CA VAL A 15 0.04 0.23 3.55
C VAL A 15 1.20 0.70 4.44
N ASP A 16 0.86 1.16 5.64
CA ASP A 16 1.84 1.59 6.64
C ASP A 16 1.59 0.94 8.00
N GLY A 17 0.69 -0.04 8.06
CA GLY A 17 0.33 -0.71 9.30
C GLY A 17 -0.75 0.00 10.10
N SER A 18 -1.14 1.22 9.73
CA SER A 18 -2.23 1.93 10.41
C SER A 18 -3.56 1.25 10.15
N PRO A 19 -4.55 1.43 11.05
CA PRO A 19 -5.89 0.87 10.84
C PRO A 19 -6.51 1.32 9.51
N ALA A 20 -6.33 2.58 9.13
CA ALA A 20 -6.86 3.09 7.86
C ALA A 20 -6.26 2.35 6.66
N SER A 21 -4.94 2.10 6.67
CA SER A 21 -4.30 1.39 5.57
C SER A 21 -4.68 -0.08 5.52
N LEU A 22 -4.94 -0.71 6.68
CA LEU A 22 -5.39 -2.09 6.72
C LEU A 22 -6.81 -2.24 6.19
N HIS A 23 -7.68 -1.27 6.47
CA HIS A 23 -9.01 -1.23 5.86
C HIS A 23 -8.93 -1.03 4.34
N ALA A 24 -8.02 -0.17 3.90
CA ALA A 24 -7.78 0.04 2.47
C ALA A 24 -7.29 -1.25 1.79
N LEU A 25 -6.42 -2.01 2.46
CA LEU A 25 -5.94 -3.28 1.96
C LEU A 25 -7.09 -4.29 1.77
N SER A 26 -7.97 -4.40 2.76
CA SER A 26 -9.13 -5.29 2.67
C SER A 26 -10.06 -4.90 1.52
N TRP A 27 -10.31 -3.61 1.37
CA TRP A 27 -11.12 -3.12 0.27
C TRP A 27 -10.49 -3.44 -1.09
N ALA A 28 -9.18 -3.22 -1.22
CA ALA A 28 -8.46 -3.47 -2.45
C ALA A 28 -8.48 -4.97 -2.82
N ALA A 29 -8.35 -5.85 -1.85
CA ALA A 29 -8.41 -7.29 -2.09
C ALA A 29 -9.80 -7.70 -2.59
N ARG A 30 -10.84 -7.16 -2.00
CA ARG A 30 -12.20 -7.41 -2.47
C ARG A 30 -12.40 -6.91 -3.89
N GLN A 31 -11.87 -5.75 -4.20
CA GLN A 31 -11.96 -5.20 -5.54
C GLN A 31 -11.22 -6.07 -6.55
N ALA A 32 -10.03 -6.54 -6.20
CA ALA A 32 -9.27 -7.47 -7.05
C ALA A 32 -10.04 -8.76 -7.29
N GLU A 33 -10.69 -9.28 -6.27
CA GLU A 33 -11.52 -10.47 -6.40
C GLU A 33 -12.67 -10.25 -7.37
N LEU A 34 -13.35 -9.11 -7.24
CA LEU A 34 -14.50 -8.78 -8.08
C LEU A 34 -14.13 -8.55 -9.55
N THR A 35 -12.94 -8.03 -9.80
CA THR A 35 -12.50 -7.71 -11.16
C THR A 35 -11.63 -8.79 -11.79
N GLY A 36 -11.24 -9.80 -11.03
CA GLY A 36 -10.32 -10.83 -11.50
C GLY A 36 -8.88 -10.36 -11.62
N GLY A 37 -8.54 -9.24 -11.02
CA GLY A 37 -7.20 -8.67 -11.08
C GLY A 37 -6.26 -9.21 -10.01
N SER A 38 -5.02 -8.75 -10.05
CA SER A 38 -4.02 -9.03 -9.03
C SER A 38 -3.89 -7.85 -8.08
N LEU A 39 -3.33 -8.11 -6.89
CA LEU A 39 -3.13 -7.11 -5.86
C LEU A 39 -1.67 -7.04 -5.50
N GLU A 40 -1.09 -5.85 -5.63
CA GLU A 40 0.26 -5.56 -5.17
C GLU A 40 0.16 -4.72 -3.90
N VAL A 41 0.77 -5.19 -2.83
CA VAL A 41 0.72 -4.52 -1.52
C VAL A 41 2.10 -3.98 -1.20
N LEU A 42 2.21 -2.67 -1.12
CA LEU A 42 3.50 -2.00 -0.95
C LEU A 42 3.59 -1.35 0.42
N MET A 43 4.66 -1.67 1.14
CA MET A 43 5.03 -1.00 2.37
C MET A 43 6.43 -0.42 2.20
N THR A 44 6.64 0.82 2.64
CA THR A 44 7.93 1.49 2.51
C THR A 44 8.58 1.69 3.87
N TRP A 45 9.89 1.89 3.86
CA TRP A 45 10.64 2.16 5.08
C TRP A 45 11.77 3.14 4.80
N GLN A 46 12.23 3.81 5.83
CA GLN A 46 13.34 4.76 5.76
C GLN A 46 14.30 4.50 6.92
N TRP A 47 15.58 4.80 6.70
CA TRP A 47 16.57 4.69 7.75
C TRP A 47 16.26 5.70 8.86
N PRO A 48 16.37 5.28 10.15
CA PRO A 48 16.04 6.18 11.27
C PRO A 48 16.82 7.50 11.28
N GLY A 49 17.99 7.54 10.70
CA GLY A 49 18.82 8.75 10.65
C GLY A 49 18.36 9.82 9.67
N THR A 50 17.34 9.55 8.87
CA THR A 50 16.86 10.48 7.84
C THR A 50 16.35 11.79 8.42
N TYR A 51 15.96 11.80 9.68
CA TYR A 51 15.43 12.99 10.35
C TYR A 51 16.47 13.78 11.15
N GLY A 52 17.75 13.54 10.91
CA GLY A 52 18.80 14.26 11.61
C GLY A 52 19.08 13.79 13.04
N TRP A 53 18.55 12.66 13.42
CA TRP A 53 18.75 12.07 14.73
C TRP A 53 19.82 10.99 14.66
N ALA A 54 20.92 11.22 15.32
CA ALA A 54 22.01 10.26 15.40
C ALA A 54 21.80 9.31 16.60
N ALA A 55 20.86 8.39 16.51
CA ALA A 55 20.76 7.31 17.46
C ALA A 55 21.69 6.19 17.01
N PRO A 56 22.41 5.53 17.93
CA PRO A 56 23.22 4.37 17.57
C PRO A 56 22.33 3.29 16.97
N ILE A 57 22.67 2.84 15.78
CA ILE A 57 21.94 1.76 15.12
C ILE A 57 22.72 0.46 15.42
N PRO A 58 22.04 -0.57 15.99
CA PRO A 58 22.71 -1.86 16.20
C PRO A 58 23.27 -2.41 14.89
N ALA A 59 24.41 -3.07 14.96
CA ALA A 59 25.06 -3.61 13.78
C ALA A 59 24.22 -4.67 13.06
N ASP A 60 23.33 -5.33 13.79
CA ASP A 60 22.45 -6.37 13.27
C ASP A 60 21.05 -5.83 12.92
N TYR A 61 20.88 -4.51 12.93
CA TYR A 61 19.59 -3.90 12.62
C TYR A 61 19.26 -4.06 11.15
N ASP A 62 18.13 -4.70 10.88
CA ASP A 62 17.63 -4.95 9.53
C ASP A 62 16.19 -4.45 9.43
N PRO A 63 16.00 -3.16 9.10
CA PRO A 63 14.67 -2.58 9.01
C PRO A 63 13.83 -3.20 7.90
N GLU A 64 14.45 -3.63 6.81
CA GLU A 64 13.72 -4.28 5.73
C GLU A 64 13.08 -5.59 6.19
N ALA A 65 13.82 -6.39 6.95
CA ALA A 65 13.27 -7.65 7.48
C ALA A 65 12.10 -7.40 8.43
N ASP A 66 12.19 -6.36 9.27
CA ASP A 66 11.11 -6.00 10.18
C ASP A 66 9.86 -5.55 9.43
N VAL A 67 10.03 -4.70 8.42
CA VAL A 67 8.92 -4.21 7.61
C VAL A 67 8.29 -5.36 6.84
N ARG A 68 9.11 -6.27 6.31
CA ARG A 68 8.60 -7.44 5.59
C ARG A 68 7.74 -8.32 6.49
N ARG A 69 8.16 -8.55 7.74
CA ARG A 69 7.35 -9.32 8.70
C ARG A 69 6.02 -8.63 8.98
N THR A 70 6.04 -7.31 9.15
CA THR A 70 4.83 -6.53 9.37
C THR A 70 3.90 -6.64 8.17
N LEU A 71 4.44 -6.53 6.97
CA LEU A 71 3.68 -6.63 5.74
C LEU A 71 3.06 -8.01 5.56
N GLU A 72 3.84 -9.06 5.79
CA GLU A 72 3.34 -10.42 5.67
C GLU A 72 2.23 -10.71 6.67
N ALA A 73 2.38 -10.20 7.90
CA ALA A 73 1.32 -10.33 8.91
C ALA A 73 0.05 -9.59 8.51
N ALA A 74 0.17 -8.46 7.83
CA ALA A 74 -0.98 -7.71 7.33
C ALA A 74 -1.68 -8.42 6.17
N VAL A 75 -0.91 -9.07 5.31
CA VAL A 75 -1.42 -9.73 4.10
C VAL A 75 -2.06 -11.08 4.42
N GLU A 76 -1.57 -11.79 5.41
CA GLU A 76 -2.03 -13.14 5.71
C GLU A 76 -3.55 -13.27 5.89
N PRO A 77 -4.21 -12.46 6.75
CA PRO A 77 -5.67 -12.59 6.91
C PRO A 77 -6.43 -12.19 5.64
N VAL A 78 -5.89 -11.26 4.87
CA VAL A 78 -6.52 -10.83 3.62
C VAL A 78 -6.44 -11.94 2.58
N HIS A 79 -5.30 -12.60 2.47
CA HIS A 79 -5.12 -13.73 1.58
C HIS A 79 -6.04 -14.90 1.97
N ALA A 80 -6.19 -15.15 3.26
CA ALA A 80 -7.10 -16.19 3.75
C ALA A 80 -8.56 -15.89 3.39
N ALA A 81 -8.96 -14.61 3.43
CA ALA A 81 -10.32 -14.19 3.09
C ALA A 81 -10.56 -14.18 1.57
N HIS A 82 -9.51 -14.05 0.77
CA HIS A 82 -9.61 -13.93 -0.69
C HIS A 82 -8.60 -14.88 -1.37
N PRO A 83 -8.74 -16.20 -1.18
CA PRO A 83 -7.71 -17.15 -1.62
C PRO A 83 -7.52 -17.21 -3.13
N GLY A 84 -8.49 -16.74 -3.90
CA GLY A 84 -8.38 -16.71 -5.36
C GLY A 84 -7.65 -15.49 -5.91
N VAL A 85 -7.30 -14.54 -5.07
CA VAL A 85 -6.60 -13.33 -5.51
C VAL A 85 -5.10 -13.54 -5.44
N THR A 86 -4.40 -13.21 -6.52
CA THR A 86 -2.93 -13.21 -6.50
C THR A 86 -2.48 -11.95 -5.78
N ILE A 87 -1.83 -12.12 -4.64
CA ILE A 87 -1.34 -11.01 -3.82
C ILE A 87 0.17 -11.02 -3.82
N ARG A 88 0.78 -9.89 -4.15
CA ARG A 88 2.23 -9.70 -4.15
C ARG A 88 2.60 -8.65 -3.10
N PRO A 89 3.14 -9.08 -1.96
CA PRO A 89 3.67 -8.14 -0.98
C PRO A 89 5.04 -7.65 -1.43
N GLU A 90 5.26 -6.34 -1.36
CA GLU A 90 6.53 -5.72 -1.73
C GLU A 90 6.94 -4.68 -0.71
N VAL A 91 8.24 -4.64 -0.44
CA VAL A 91 8.87 -3.69 0.47
C VAL A 91 9.83 -2.82 -0.34
N ALA A 92 9.82 -1.53 -0.09
CA ALA A 92 10.72 -0.60 -0.76
C ALA A 92 11.30 0.40 0.22
N GLU A 93 12.56 0.77 0.00
CA GLU A 93 13.21 1.81 0.78
C GLU A 93 12.89 3.17 0.19
N GLY A 94 12.46 4.10 1.02
CA GLY A 94 12.20 5.47 0.63
C GLY A 94 10.87 5.98 1.14
N ARG A 95 10.51 7.18 0.70
CA ARG A 95 9.23 7.80 1.07
C ARG A 95 8.10 7.17 0.28
N PRO A 96 6.93 6.96 0.91
CA PRO A 96 5.82 6.31 0.21
C PRO A 96 5.29 7.10 -0.98
N GLU A 97 5.27 8.43 -0.90
CA GLU A 97 4.65 9.25 -1.93
C GLU A 97 5.28 9.04 -3.31
N PRO A 98 6.60 9.26 -3.50
CA PRO A 98 7.20 9.09 -4.83
C PRO A 98 7.22 7.63 -5.27
N ILE A 99 7.36 6.70 -4.33
CA ILE A 99 7.40 5.27 -4.68
C ILE A 99 6.04 4.80 -5.20
N LEU A 100 4.97 5.19 -4.51
CA LEU A 100 3.62 4.82 -4.95
C LEU A 100 3.30 5.42 -6.31
N VAL A 101 3.69 6.67 -6.54
CA VAL A 101 3.47 7.32 -7.83
C VAL A 101 4.23 6.58 -8.93
N GLU A 102 5.50 6.24 -8.71
CA GLU A 102 6.28 5.50 -9.69
C GLU A 102 5.67 4.12 -9.98
N ARG A 103 5.26 3.41 -8.93
CA ARG A 103 4.66 2.08 -9.07
C ARG A 103 3.27 2.12 -9.66
N SER A 104 2.60 3.27 -9.67
CA SER A 104 1.27 3.40 -10.26
C SER A 104 1.28 3.34 -11.78
N LYS A 105 2.44 3.48 -12.41
CA LYS A 105 2.55 3.34 -13.86
C LYS A 105 2.13 1.94 -14.27
N GLY A 106 1.15 1.86 -15.17
CA GLY A 106 0.62 0.59 -15.64
C GLY A 106 -0.34 -0.10 -14.66
N ALA A 107 -0.59 0.46 -13.51
CA ALA A 107 -1.63 -0.04 -12.62
C ALA A 107 -3.00 0.45 -13.09
N ASP A 108 -4.03 -0.31 -12.77
CA ASP A 108 -5.40 0.08 -13.09
C ASP A 108 -6.03 0.91 -11.98
N LEU A 109 -5.51 0.78 -10.78
CA LEU A 109 -6.01 1.49 -9.61
C LEU A 109 -4.94 1.53 -8.53
N LEU A 110 -4.80 2.69 -7.90
CA LEU A 110 -3.99 2.84 -6.69
C LEU A 110 -4.93 3.12 -5.52
N VAL A 111 -4.82 2.33 -4.47
CA VAL A 111 -5.65 2.47 -3.26
C VAL A 111 -4.76 2.89 -2.10
N VAL A 112 -5.16 3.91 -1.38
CA VAL A 112 -4.49 4.35 -0.16
C VAL A 112 -5.53 4.63 0.91
N GLY A 113 -5.13 4.55 2.17
CA GLY A 113 -5.99 4.97 3.27
C GLY A 113 -6.12 6.48 3.30
N SER A 114 -7.21 6.97 3.88
CA SER A 114 -7.44 8.41 3.99
C SER A 114 -6.46 9.07 4.96
N ARG A 115 -5.89 8.31 5.93
CA ARG A 115 -4.89 8.78 6.88
C ARG A 115 -3.90 7.66 7.18
N GLY A 116 -2.68 8.04 7.57
CA GLY A 116 -1.67 7.10 7.97
C GLY A 116 -1.19 7.39 9.39
N HIS A 117 -0.04 6.85 9.75
CA HIS A 117 0.57 7.09 11.04
C HIS A 117 0.94 8.57 11.20
N GLY A 118 0.69 9.12 12.38
CA GLY A 118 1.08 10.49 12.71
C GLY A 118 0.24 11.58 12.08
N GLU A 119 -0.83 11.22 11.40
CA GLU A 119 -1.74 12.20 10.82
C GLU A 119 -2.58 12.88 11.89
N PHE A 120 -2.87 14.17 11.69
CA PHE A 120 -3.64 14.94 12.63
C PHE A 120 -5.10 14.52 12.65
N VAL A 121 -5.68 14.52 13.85
CA VAL A 121 -7.12 14.31 14.01
C VAL A 121 -7.87 15.43 13.30
N GLY A 122 -8.85 15.07 12.49
CA GLY A 122 -9.66 16.03 11.75
C GLY A 122 -9.21 16.29 10.32
N MET A 123 -8.07 15.76 9.90
CA MET A 123 -7.68 15.83 8.49
C MET A 123 -8.61 14.95 7.66
N VAL A 124 -9.06 15.49 6.53
CA VAL A 124 -9.94 14.76 5.61
C VAL A 124 -9.17 13.74 4.80
N ILE A 125 -7.96 14.08 4.43
CA ILE A 125 -7.09 13.21 3.64
C ILE A 125 -5.64 13.43 4.10
N GLY A 126 -4.88 12.35 4.21
CA GLY A 126 -3.48 12.42 4.62
C GLY A 126 -2.56 12.83 3.48
N SER A 127 -1.31 13.11 3.83
CA SER A 127 -0.31 13.58 2.87
C SER A 127 -0.05 12.60 1.73
N VAL A 128 0.00 11.31 2.03
CA VAL A 128 0.22 10.28 1.01
C VAL A 128 -0.94 10.24 0.02
N GLY A 129 -2.18 10.21 0.53
CA GLY A 129 -3.36 10.21 -0.33
C GLY A 129 -3.46 11.45 -1.19
N GLU A 130 -3.18 12.61 -0.61
CA GLU A 130 -3.21 13.88 -1.34
C GLU A 130 -2.17 13.91 -2.45
N TYR A 131 -0.94 13.50 -2.15
CA TYR A 131 0.13 13.47 -3.13
C TYR A 131 -0.17 12.49 -4.26
N CYS A 132 -0.62 11.29 -3.92
CA CYS A 132 -0.96 10.29 -4.93
C CYS A 132 -2.12 10.75 -5.82
N ALA A 133 -3.14 11.37 -5.24
CA ALA A 133 -4.27 11.88 -6.01
C ALA A 133 -3.83 12.93 -7.04
N ALA A 134 -2.82 13.74 -6.69
CA ALA A 134 -2.32 14.78 -7.57
C ALA A 134 -1.36 14.26 -8.65
N HIS A 135 -0.61 13.19 -8.38
CA HIS A 135 0.54 12.83 -9.21
C HIS A 135 0.53 11.41 -9.77
N ALA A 136 -0.34 10.52 -9.31
CA ALA A 136 -0.34 9.13 -9.78
C ALA A 136 -0.65 9.04 -11.28
N HIS A 137 -0.17 7.95 -11.88
CA HIS A 137 -0.35 7.67 -13.31
C HIS A 137 -1.57 6.79 -13.60
N CYS A 138 -2.42 6.57 -12.60
CA CYS A 138 -3.65 5.80 -12.72
C CYS A 138 -4.70 6.39 -11.79
N PRO A 139 -5.98 5.94 -11.88
CA PRO A 139 -6.99 6.35 -10.92
C PRO A 139 -6.57 6.04 -9.48
N VAL A 140 -6.91 6.93 -8.57
CA VAL A 140 -6.56 6.80 -7.16
C VAL A 140 -7.85 6.75 -6.34
N LEU A 141 -7.96 5.73 -5.50
CA LEU A 141 -9.05 5.64 -4.54
C LEU A 141 -8.49 5.87 -3.14
N VAL A 142 -9.00 6.87 -2.48
CA VAL A 142 -8.66 7.16 -1.09
C VAL A 142 -9.74 6.52 -0.23
N HIS A 143 -9.38 5.46 0.47
CA HIS A 143 -10.32 4.68 1.27
C HIS A 143 -10.51 5.32 2.63
N ARG A 144 -11.75 5.61 2.95
CA ARG A 144 -12.12 6.14 4.26
C ARG A 144 -12.96 5.07 4.96
N PRO A 145 -12.56 4.62 6.16
CA PRO A 145 -13.36 3.66 6.90
C PRO A 145 -14.74 4.23 7.21
N LYS A 146 -15.74 3.37 7.18
CA LYS A 146 -17.08 3.77 7.61
C LYS A 146 -17.09 3.99 9.12
N THR A 147 -17.70 5.06 9.53
CA THR A 147 -17.87 5.38 10.95
C THR A 147 -19.18 4.78 11.48
#